data_1db8b8ccbd19af844db193e166455bf9
#
_entry.id   1db8b8ccbd19af844db193e166455bf9
#
_cell.length_a   1.000
_cell.length_b   1.000
_cell.length_c   1.000
_cell.angle_alpha   90.00
_cell.angle_beta   90.00
_cell.angle_gamma   90.00
#
_symmetry.space_group_name_H-M   'P 1'
#
loop_
_entity.id
_entity.type
_entity.pdbx_description
1 polymer ?
#
loop_
_entity_poly.entity_id
_entity_poly.type
_entity_poly.pdbx_seq_one_letter_code
_entity_poly.pdbx_strand_id
1 'polypeptide(L)'
;MKIVVYSKPNCPWCVKVKELMNRLHLSYDEKILDVDYTRDELRELVGEHLPLTVPQVFINDRRIGGYEEFADWCDNHGYGNE
;
A
#
# COMPACT_ATOMS: atom_id res chain seq x y z
N MET A 1 -14.14 -2.93 -3.95
CA MET A 1 -13.00 -2.77 -3.02
C MET A 1 -12.11 -1.64 -3.50
N LYS A 2 -11.81 -0.70 -2.62
CA LYS A 2 -10.96 0.44 -2.95
C LYS A 2 -9.56 0.23 -2.35
N ILE A 3 -8.56 0.13 -3.20
CA ILE A 3 -7.17 -0.03 -2.77
C ILE A 3 -6.41 1.26 -3.09
N VAL A 4 -5.71 1.79 -2.09
CA VAL A 4 -4.84 2.96 -2.26
C VAL A 4 -3.45 2.61 -1.78
N VAL A 5 -2.45 2.91 -2.60
CA VAL A 5 -1.04 2.67 -2.27
C VAL A 5 -0.34 4.02 -2.16
N TYR A 6 0.23 4.30 -1.00
CA TYR A 6 1.08 5.46 -0.79
C TYR A 6 2.52 5.05 -1.05
N SER A 7 3.14 5.66 -2.06
CA SER A 7 4.47 5.27 -2.52
C SER A 7 5.38 6.50 -2.70
N LYS A 8 6.61 6.26 -3.11
CA LYS A 8 7.56 7.32 -3.46
C LYS A 8 8.43 6.86 -4.63
N PRO A 9 9.11 7.80 -5.33
CA PRO A 9 10.08 7.40 -6.36
C PRO A 9 11.23 6.59 -5.76
N ASN A 10 11.83 5.73 -6.57
CA ASN A 10 13.01 4.93 -6.19
C ASN A 10 12.77 4.06 -4.96
N CYS A 11 11.61 3.42 -4.91
CA CYS A 11 11.21 2.58 -3.79
C CYS A 11 10.99 1.15 -4.30
N PRO A 12 11.96 0.22 -4.08
CA PRO A 12 11.81 -1.16 -4.57
C PRO A 12 10.61 -1.89 -4.02
N TRP A 13 10.29 -1.70 -2.74
CA TRP A 13 9.13 -2.35 -2.13
C TRP A 13 7.82 -1.79 -2.66
N CYS A 14 7.79 -0.51 -3.04
CA CYS A 14 6.62 0.08 -3.69
C CYS A 14 6.38 -0.57 -5.05
N VAL A 15 7.46 -0.81 -5.80
CA VAL A 15 7.37 -1.52 -7.08
C VAL A 15 6.85 -2.93 -6.86
N LYS A 16 7.36 -3.64 -5.85
CA LYS A 16 6.95 -5.02 -5.57
C LYS A 16 5.47 -5.13 -5.21
N VAL A 17 4.95 -4.20 -4.41
CA VAL A 17 3.54 -4.28 -4.03
C VAL A 17 2.63 -4.00 -5.23
N LYS A 18 3.03 -3.09 -6.10
CA LYS A 18 2.26 -2.82 -7.32
C LYS A 18 2.31 -4.00 -8.30
N GLU A 19 3.46 -4.64 -8.41
CA GLU A 19 3.59 -5.85 -9.24
C GLU A 19 2.67 -6.96 -8.71
N LEU A 20 2.60 -7.15 -7.40
CA LEU A 20 1.70 -8.12 -6.80
C LEU A 20 0.25 -7.79 -7.12
N MET A 21 -0.15 -6.54 -6.97
CA MET A 21 -1.51 -6.10 -7.31
C MET A 21 -1.84 -6.36 -8.77
N ASN A 22 -0.91 -6.05 -9.67
CA ASN A 22 -1.09 -6.28 -11.11
C ASN A 22 -1.21 -7.77 -11.43
N ARG A 23 -0.39 -8.59 -10.81
CA ARG A 23 -0.43 -10.04 -11.00
C ARG A 23 -1.76 -10.64 -10.54
N LEU A 24 -2.33 -10.09 -9.49
CA LEU A 24 -3.62 -10.55 -8.95
C LEU A 24 -4.81 -9.86 -9.62
N HIS A 25 -4.55 -9.02 -10.62
CA HIS A 25 -5.59 -8.26 -11.34
C HIS A 25 -6.43 -7.37 -10.43
N LEU A 26 -5.78 -6.78 -9.43
CA LEU A 26 -6.42 -5.84 -8.51
C LEU A 26 -6.21 -4.42 -9.01
N SER A 27 -7.29 -3.65 -9.06
CA SER A 27 -7.20 -2.21 -9.39
C SER A 27 -6.83 -1.43 -8.13
N TYR A 28 -6.01 -0.40 -8.29
CA TYR A 28 -5.58 0.41 -7.17
C TYR A 28 -5.29 1.85 -7.63
N ASP A 29 -5.34 2.78 -6.69
CA ASP A 29 -4.89 4.15 -6.89
C ASP A 29 -3.53 4.31 -6.25
N GLU A 30 -2.57 4.83 -7.01
CA GLU A 30 -1.24 5.14 -6.48
C GLU A 30 -1.15 6.61 -6.12
N LYS A 31 -0.71 6.89 -4.89
CA LYS A 31 -0.40 8.23 -4.42
C LYS A 31 1.11 8.37 -4.28
N ILE A 32 1.70 9.39 -4.89
CA ILE A 32 3.15 9.57 -4.93
C ILE A 32 3.54 10.73 -4.03
N LEU A 33 4.55 10.49 -3.18
CA LEU A 33 5.05 11.47 -2.22
C LEU A 33 5.44 12.77 -2.92
N ASP A 34 5.00 13.88 -2.35
CA ASP A 34 5.24 15.25 -2.83
C ASP A 34 4.60 15.56 -4.19
N VAL A 35 3.78 14.65 -4.70
CA VAL A 35 2.93 14.90 -5.85
C VAL A 35 1.47 14.82 -5.42
N ASP A 36 1.09 13.72 -4.79
CA ASP A 36 -0.29 13.44 -4.38
C ASP A 36 -0.51 13.57 -2.88
N TYR A 37 0.54 13.51 -2.08
CA TYR A 37 0.46 13.63 -0.63
C TYR A 37 1.79 14.10 -0.07
N THR A 38 1.77 14.59 1.18
CA THR A 38 2.97 14.97 1.91
C THR A 38 3.27 13.94 3.00
N ARG A 39 4.51 13.97 3.51
CA ARG A 39 4.91 13.11 4.61
C ARG A 39 4.02 13.31 5.85
N ASP A 40 3.66 14.55 6.15
CA ASP A 40 2.81 14.85 7.29
C ASP A 40 1.39 14.29 7.11
N GLU A 41 0.86 14.34 5.90
CA GLU A 41 -0.43 13.75 5.60
C GLU A 41 -0.41 12.23 5.79
N LEU A 42 0.67 11.57 5.35
CA LEU A 42 0.80 10.14 5.56
C LEU A 42 0.94 9.82 7.05
N ARG A 43 1.67 10.66 7.81
CA ARG A 43 1.81 10.49 9.26
C ARG A 43 0.44 10.49 9.94
N GLU A 44 -0.44 11.39 9.54
CA GLU A 44 -1.80 11.43 10.09
C GLU A 44 -2.58 10.16 9.79
N LEU A 45 -2.43 9.62 8.58
CA LEU A 45 -3.14 8.41 8.19
C LEU A 45 -2.61 7.15 8.88
N VAL A 46 -1.30 7.07 9.08
CA VAL A 46 -0.65 5.90 9.68
C VAL A 46 -0.72 5.93 11.21
N GLY A 47 -0.69 7.12 11.79
CA GLY A 47 -0.64 7.29 13.24
C GLY A 47 0.78 7.53 13.73
N GLU A 48 0.89 8.05 14.96
CA GLU A 48 2.19 8.48 15.48
C GLU A 48 3.04 7.36 16.07
N HIS A 49 2.42 6.23 16.36
CA HIS A 49 3.10 5.13 17.06
C HIS A 49 3.75 4.12 16.12
N LEU A 50 3.55 4.26 14.81
CA LEU A 50 4.10 3.33 13.84
C LEU A 50 5.22 4.00 13.03
N PRO A 51 6.22 3.20 12.59
CA PRO A 51 7.24 3.74 11.70
C PRO A 51 6.62 4.30 10.43
N LEU A 52 7.13 5.44 9.96
CA LEU A 52 6.63 6.04 8.74
C LEU A 52 7.43 5.51 7.57
N THR A 53 6.90 4.46 6.97
CA THR A 53 7.52 3.77 5.84
C THR A 53 6.57 3.73 4.65
N VAL A 54 7.13 3.54 3.46
CA VAL A 54 6.38 3.26 2.23
C VAL A 54 6.89 1.95 1.64
N PRO A 55 6.03 1.20 0.95
CA PRO A 55 4.64 1.52 0.63
C PRO A 55 3.73 1.40 1.84
N GLN A 56 2.62 2.12 1.82
CA GLN A 56 1.51 1.93 2.77
C GLN A 56 0.26 1.64 1.96
N VAL A 57 -0.37 0.52 2.24
CA VAL A 57 -1.57 0.08 1.54
C VAL A 57 -2.79 0.26 2.43
N PHE A 58 -3.82 0.88 1.86
CA PHE A 58 -5.12 1.03 2.52
C PHE A 58 -6.17 0.33 1.67
N ILE A 59 -7.07 -0.39 2.32
CA ILE A 59 -8.20 -1.04 1.65
C ILE A 59 -9.48 -0.57 2.32
N ASN A 60 -10.36 0.07 1.54
CA ASN A 60 -11.60 0.66 2.03
C ASN A 60 -11.34 1.57 3.24
N ASP A 61 -10.31 2.42 3.13
CA ASP A 61 -9.87 3.38 4.13
C ASP A 61 -9.30 2.76 5.40
N ARG A 62 -9.00 1.47 5.39
CA ARG A 62 -8.33 0.78 6.50
C ARG A 62 -6.88 0.55 6.17
N ARG A 63 -5.98 0.91 7.08
CA ARG A 63 -4.57 0.65 6.90
C ARG A 63 -4.29 -0.84 6.96
N ILE A 64 -3.66 -1.37 5.91
CA ILE A 64 -3.20 -2.76 5.88
C ILE A 64 -1.73 -2.83 6.27
N GLY A 65 -0.90 -1.96 5.71
CA GLY A 65 0.53 -1.91 5.99
C GLY A 65 1.37 -1.89 4.72
N GLY A 66 2.56 -2.46 4.80
CA GLY A 66 3.48 -2.53 3.68
C GLY A 66 3.27 -3.78 2.82
N TYR A 67 4.33 -4.17 2.11
CA TYR A 67 4.25 -5.31 1.18
C TYR A 67 3.86 -6.61 1.89
N GLU A 68 4.55 -6.94 2.99
CA GLU A 68 4.32 -8.21 3.67
C GLU A 68 2.92 -8.31 4.23
N GLU A 69 2.45 -7.23 4.87
CA GLU A 69 1.10 -7.20 5.42
C GLU A 69 0.04 -7.30 4.33
N PHE A 70 0.28 -6.65 3.19
CA PHE A 70 -0.65 -6.76 2.06
C PHE A 70 -0.64 -8.16 1.46
N ALA A 71 0.52 -8.79 1.31
CA ALA A 71 0.63 -10.16 0.80
C ALA A 71 -0.12 -11.13 1.72
N ASP A 72 0.04 -10.98 3.04
CA ASP A 72 -0.68 -11.79 4.02
C ASP A 72 -2.19 -11.56 3.93
N TRP A 73 -2.60 -10.31 3.77
CA TRP A 73 -4.01 -9.98 3.59
C TRP A 73 -4.57 -10.70 2.36
N CYS A 74 -3.84 -10.69 1.26
CA CYS A 74 -4.26 -11.37 0.03
C CYS A 74 -4.42 -12.87 0.25
N ASP A 75 -3.47 -13.50 0.92
CA ASP A 75 -3.53 -14.94 1.22
C ASP A 75 -4.74 -15.27 2.08
N ASN A 76 -5.03 -14.45 3.08
CA ASN A 76 -6.14 -14.67 4.00
C ASN A 76 -7.50 -14.44 3.34
N HIS A 77 -7.55 -13.70 2.24
CA HIS A 77 -8.79 -13.37 1.54
C HIS A 77 -8.93 -14.12 0.21
N GLY A 78 -8.11 -15.14 -0.01
CA GLY A 78 -8.21 -16.00 -1.19
C GLY A 78 -7.58 -15.44 -2.47
N TYR A 79 -6.91 -14.29 -2.41
CA TYR A 79 -6.15 -13.80 -3.53
C TYR A 79 -4.77 -14.45 -3.54
N GLY A 80 -4.26 -14.82 -4.70
CA GLY A 80 -2.94 -15.42 -4.81
C GLY A 80 -2.89 -16.93 -4.65
N ASN A 81 -4.01 -17.56 -4.37
CA ASN A 81 -4.15 -19.03 -4.33
C ASN A 81 -4.67 -19.50 -5.66
N GLU A 82 -3.80 -19.59 -6.63
CA GLU A 82 -4.17 -20.05 -7.96
C GLU A 82 -3.69 -21.44 -8.26
#